data_ea11f0d427e848c3f10603749600d3fd
#
_entry.id   ea11f0d427e848c3f10603749600d3fd
#
_cell.length_a   1.000
_cell.length_b   1.000
_cell.length_c   1.000
_cell.angle_alpha   90.00
_cell.angle_beta   90.00
_cell.angle_gamma   90.00
#
_symmetry.space_group_name_H-M   'P 1'
#
loop_
_entity.id
_entity.type
_entity.pdbx_description
1 polymer ?
#
loop_
_entity_poly.entity_id
_entity_poly.type
_entity_poly.pdbx_seq_one_letter_code
_entity_poly.pdbx_strand_id
1 'polypeptide(L)'
;RWPRWDEERFNELLVRFDVPAKAYSALSRGQKSAVGFIFAVASGCEVMLLDEPYLGLDTQRRELFYQVLREEHGRTIVISTHHLNEVAGLLDTVSLMGDNPISGPIDDFIEGILELTGPSESLTAAVEELGLPALSRQTTPLGERVLIDARSASTDPIFRIAQAHGLRVNEVSLERAVLALEERS
;
A
#
# COMPACT_ATOMS: atom_id res chain seq x y z
N ARG A 1 0.25 -0.60 -33.82
CA ARG A 1 -0.49 -1.81 -33.44
C ARG A 1 0.28 -2.51 -32.33
N TRP A 2 -0.40 -2.84 -31.24
CA TRP A 2 0.22 -3.53 -30.11
C TRP A 2 0.42 -5.01 -30.47
N PRO A 3 1.67 -5.56 -30.43
CA PRO A 3 1.94 -6.92 -30.94
C PRO A 3 1.24 -8.03 -30.14
N ARG A 4 0.91 -7.76 -28.87
CA ARG A 4 0.28 -8.71 -27.95
C ARG A 4 -1.15 -8.30 -27.58
N TRP A 5 -1.80 -7.48 -28.42
CA TRP A 5 -3.17 -7.04 -28.16
C TRP A 5 -4.14 -8.20 -28.09
N ASP A 6 -4.90 -8.28 -27.01
CA ASP A 6 -5.95 -9.27 -26.75
C ASP A 6 -7.33 -8.62 -26.90
N GLU A 7 -7.92 -8.79 -28.09
CA GLU A 7 -9.24 -8.25 -28.42
C GLU A 7 -10.37 -8.93 -27.64
N GLU A 8 -10.24 -10.22 -27.34
CA GLU A 8 -11.25 -10.96 -26.59
C GLU A 8 -11.28 -10.47 -25.14
N ARG A 9 -10.11 -10.37 -24.51
CA ARG A 9 -9.96 -9.84 -23.15
C ARG A 9 -10.43 -8.38 -23.03
N PHE A 10 -10.14 -7.56 -24.04
CA PHE A 10 -10.63 -6.18 -24.10
C PHE A 10 -12.16 -6.12 -24.05
N ASN A 11 -12.84 -6.89 -24.94
CA ASN A 11 -14.29 -6.90 -25.03
C ASN A 11 -14.95 -7.52 -23.77
N GLU A 12 -14.38 -8.61 -23.22
CA GLU A 12 -14.82 -9.19 -21.95
C GLU A 12 -14.83 -8.15 -20.84
N LEU A 13 -13.69 -7.44 -20.66
CA LEU A 13 -13.55 -6.45 -19.59
C LEU A 13 -14.48 -5.25 -19.79
N LEU A 14 -14.72 -4.79 -21.01
CA LEU A 14 -15.72 -3.73 -21.26
C LEU A 14 -17.10 -4.13 -20.72
N VAL A 15 -17.51 -5.38 -20.90
CA VAL A 15 -18.77 -5.91 -20.37
C VAL A 15 -18.71 -6.01 -18.85
N ARG A 16 -17.65 -6.58 -18.27
CA ARG A 16 -17.49 -6.71 -16.80
C ARG A 16 -17.56 -5.37 -16.09
N PHE A 17 -16.93 -4.32 -16.66
CA PHE A 17 -16.92 -2.97 -16.09
C PHE A 17 -18.15 -2.14 -16.43
N ASP A 18 -19.13 -2.71 -17.14
CA ASP A 18 -20.34 -2.03 -17.59
C ASP A 18 -20.01 -0.70 -18.32
N VAL A 19 -19.08 -0.77 -19.27
CA VAL A 19 -18.71 0.38 -20.10
C VAL A 19 -19.67 0.46 -21.28
N PRO A 20 -20.46 1.54 -21.40
CA PRO A 20 -21.44 1.64 -22.49
C PRO A 20 -20.75 1.88 -23.85
N ALA A 21 -21.35 1.34 -24.92
CA ALA A 21 -20.89 1.55 -26.30
C ALA A 21 -21.18 3.00 -26.75
N LYS A 22 -20.39 3.94 -26.30
CA LYS A 22 -20.46 5.38 -26.59
C LYS A 22 -19.09 5.91 -27.01
N ALA A 23 -19.09 7.08 -27.66
CA ALA A 23 -17.84 7.78 -27.91
C ALA A 23 -17.09 8.06 -26.59
N TYR A 24 -15.77 7.91 -26.58
CA TYR A 24 -14.94 8.12 -25.38
C TYR A 24 -15.19 9.48 -24.71
N SER A 25 -15.42 10.54 -25.50
CA SER A 25 -15.73 11.89 -25.02
C SER A 25 -17.02 11.94 -24.19
N ALA A 26 -17.99 11.05 -24.46
CA ALA A 26 -19.29 10.99 -23.78
C ALA A 26 -19.29 10.07 -22.54
N LEU A 27 -18.17 9.42 -22.23
CA LEU A 27 -18.02 8.60 -21.05
C LEU A 27 -17.82 9.48 -19.79
N SER A 28 -18.34 9.00 -18.65
CA SER A 28 -18.07 9.60 -17.35
C SER A 28 -16.57 9.45 -16.97
N ARG A 29 -16.12 10.19 -15.97
CA ARG A 29 -14.73 10.08 -15.49
C ARG A 29 -14.37 8.64 -15.09
N GLY A 30 -15.22 7.97 -14.31
CA GLY A 30 -14.98 6.59 -13.89
C GLY A 30 -15.00 5.60 -15.07
N GLN A 31 -15.90 5.80 -16.05
CA GLN A 31 -15.90 4.97 -17.26
C GLN A 31 -14.63 5.18 -18.09
N LYS A 32 -14.11 6.40 -18.16
CA LYS A 32 -12.82 6.68 -18.83
C LYS A 32 -11.65 6.02 -18.12
N SER A 33 -11.63 6.06 -16.77
CA SER A 33 -10.63 5.34 -15.97
C SER A 33 -10.70 3.84 -16.22
N ALA A 34 -11.90 3.25 -16.21
CA ALA A 34 -12.09 1.84 -16.53
C ALA A 34 -11.58 1.48 -17.93
N VAL A 35 -11.91 2.27 -18.97
CA VAL A 35 -11.40 2.04 -20.34
C VAL A 35 -9.89 2.11 -20.40
N GLY A 36 -9.25 3.08 -19.73
CA GLY A 36 -7.80 3.19 -19.68
C GLY A 36 -7.14 1.95 -19.05
N PHE A 37 -7.69 1.47 -17.95
CA PHE A 37 -7.25 0.24 -17.29
C PHE A 37 -7.45 -0.99 -18.19
N ILE A 38 -8.64 -1.17 -18.77
CA ILE A 38 -8.95 -2.28 -19.66
C ILE A 38 -8.00 -2.30 -20.87
N PHE A 39 -7.70 -1.11 -21.42
CA PHE A 39 -6.73 -0.99 -22.51
C PHE A 39 -5.33 -1.42 -22.07
N ALA A 40 -4.87 -1.02 -20.88
CA ALA A 40 -3.57 -1.41 -20.34
C ALA A 40 -3.47 -2.93 -20.17
N VAL A 41 -4.52 -3.57 -19.63
CA VAL A 41 -4.61 -5.02 -19.49
C VAL A 41 -4.55 -5.71 -20.86
N ALA A 42 -5.42 -5.32 -21.79
CA ALA A 42 -5.53 -5.93 -23.12
C ALA A 42 -4.32 -5.67 -24.03
N SER A 43 -3.50 -4.68 -23.72
CA SER A 43 -2.28 -4.36 -24.48
C SER A 43 -1.25 -5.49 -24.48
N GLY A 44 -1.28 -6.37 -23.49
CA GLY A 44 -0.34 -7.47 -23.31
C GLY A 44 1.10 -7.04 -23.04
N CYS A 45 1.34 -5.79 -22.62
CA CYS A 45 2.66 -5.28 -22.30
C CYS A 45 3.26 -5.98 -21.07
N GLU A 46 4.57 -6.21 -21.08
CA GLU A 46 5.31 -6.83 -19.97
C GLU A 46 5.37 -5.93 -18.73
N VAL A 47 5.30 -4.61 -18.94
CA VAL A 47 5.25 -3.61 -17.89
C VAL A 47 4.00 -2.78 -18.04
N MET A 48 3.22 -2.66 -16.99
CA MET A 48 2.00 -1.85 -16.93
C MET A 48 2.19 -0.76 -15.87
N LEU A 49 2.05 0.50 -16.28
CA LEU A 49 2.15 1.65 -15.40
C LEU A 49 0.75 2.24 -15.19
N LEU A 50 0.31 2.30 -13.96
CA LEU A 50 -1.02 2.76 -13.57
C LEU A 50 -0.89 3.92 -12.59
N ASP A 51 -1.34 5.10 -13.01
CA ASP A 51 -1.34 6.30 -12.19
C ASP A 51 -2.74 6.55 -11.63
N GLU A 52 -2.90 6.39 -10.31
CA GLU A 52 -4.18 6.52 -9.59
C GLU A 52 -5.36 5.86 -10.34
N PRO A 53 -5.25 4.58 -10.76
CA PRO A 53 -6.10 3.98 -11.79
C PRO A 53 -7.56 3.80 -11.37
N TYR A 54 -7.86 3.82 -10.09
CA TYR A 54 -9.21 3.66 -9.54
C TYR A 54 -9.92 4.99 -9.25
N LEU A 55 -9.28 6.12 -9.56
CA LEU A 55 -9.92 7.43 -9.38
C LEU A 55 -11.19 7.54 -10.22
N GLY A 56 -12.31 7.81 -9.52
CA GLY A 56 -13.63 7.94 -10.12
C GLY A 56 -14.38 6.64 -10.35
N LEU A 57 -13.79 5.49 -9.99
CA LEU A 57 -14.50 4.22 -9.92
C LEU A 57 -15.38 4.20 -8.66
N ASP A 58 -16.61 3.70 -8.79
CA ASP A 58 -17.43 3.34 -7.64
C ASP A 58 -16.89 2.08 -6.94
N THR A 59 -17.41 1.76 -5.77
CA THR A 59 -16.95 0.63 -4.95
C THR A 59 -16.98 -0.69 -5.73
N GLN A 60 -18.03 -0.97 -6.49
CA GLN A 60 -18.18 -2.21 -7.23
C GLN A 60 -17.14 -2.35 -8.35
N ARG A 61 -16.91 -1.26 -9.11
CA ARG A 61 -15.87 -1.25 -10.17
C ARG A 61 -14.46 -1.28 -9.60
N ARG A 62 -14.25 -0.73 -8.40
CA ARG A 62 -12.97 -0.80 -7.70
C ARG A 62 -12.64 -2.23 -7.26
N GLU A 63 -13.59 -2.94 -6.70
CA GLU A 63 -13.43 -4.37 -6.38
C GLU A 63 -13.10 -5.20 -7.63
N LEU A 64 -13.79 -4.94 -8.73
CA LEU A 64 -13.53 -5.60 -10.01
C LEU A 64 -12.11 -5.27 -10.53
N PHE A 65 -11.67 -4.03 -10.40
CA PHE A 65 -10.30 -3.62 -10.74
C PHE A 65 -9.27 -4.46 -9.98
N TYR A 66 -9.44 -4.64 -8.66
CA TYR A 66 -8.53 -5.46 -7.86
C TYR A 66 -8.59 -6.95 -8.24
N GLN A 67 -9.78 -7.47 -8.57
CA GLN A 67 -9.91 -8.85 -9.07
C GLN A 67 -9.14 -9.05 -10.38
N VAL A 68 -9.30 -8.15 -11.33
CA VAL A 68 -8.59 -8.21 -12.62
C VAL A 68 -7.08 -8.11 -12.43
N LEU A 69 -6.60 -7.25 -11.52
CA LEU A 69 -5.15 -7.19 -11.22
C LEU A 69 -4.60 -8.50 -10.67
N ARG A 70 -5.37 -9.22 -9.84
CA ARG A 70 -4.97 -10.55 -9.33
C ARG A 70 -4.96 -11.63 -10.41
N GLU A 71 -5.76 -11.47 -11.47
CA GLU A 71 -5.78 -12.38 -12.62
C GLU A 71 -4.55 -12.19 -13.53
N GLU A 72 -3.89 -11.02 -13.46
CA GLU A 72 -2.74 -10.69 -14.30
C GLU A 72 -1.45 -11.32 -13.77
N HIS A 73 -0.89 -12.24 -14.55
CA HIS A 73 0.34 -12.95 -14.22
C HIS A 73 1.43 -12.72 -15.27
N GLY A 74 2.69 -12.85 -14.85
CA GLY A 74 3.85 -12.83 -15.75
C GLY A 74 4.18 -11.44 -16.31
N ARG A 75 3.71 -10.35 -15.66
CA ARG A 75 4.06 -8.97 -16.01
C ARG A 75 4.38 -8.15 -14.75
N THR A 76 5.13 -7.09 -14.93
CA THR A 76 5.40 -6.11 -13.87
C THR A 76 4.30 -5.05 -13.87
N ILE A 77 3.65 -4.84 -12.74
CA ILE A 77 2.62 -3.82 -12.56
C ILE A 77 3.13 -2.78 -11.57
N VAL A 78 3.19 -1.55 -11.99
CA VAL A 78 3.57 -0.41 -11.14
C VAL A 78 2.33 0.48 -10.96
N ILE A 79 1.95 0.72 -9.72
CA ILE A 79 0.78 1.53 -9.35
C ILE A 79 1.25 2.71 -8.51
N SER A 80 1.00 3.94 -8.96
CA SER A 80 1.07 5.10 -8.09
C SER A 80 -0.25 5.24 -7.32
N THR A 81 -0.20 5.44 -6.02
CA THR A 81 -1.39 5.56 -5.18
C THR A 81 -1.11 6.23 -3.85
N HIS A 82 -2.12 6.91 -3.31
CA HIS A 82 -2.17 7.38 -1.93
C HIS A 82 -3.14 6.55 -1.07
N HIS A 83 -3.83 5.55 -1.62
CA HIS A 83 -4.73 4.63 -0.90
C HIS A 83 -4.06 3.27 -0.65
N LEU A 84 -2.94 3.28 0.08
CA LEU A 84 -2.07 2.12 0.27
C LEU A 84 -2.77 0.92 0.88
N ASN A 85 -3.68 1.13 1.85
CA ASN A 85 -4.38 0.04 2.51
C ASN A 85 -5.29 -0.76 1.57
N GLU A 86 -5.82 -0.12 0.51
CA GLU A 86 -6.70 -0.79 -0.46
C GLU A 86 -5.92 -1.73 -1.38
N VAL A 87 -4.67 -1.41 -1.67
CA VAL A 87 -3.82 -2.18 -2.60
C VAL A 87 -2.80 -3.08 -1.88
N ALA A 88 -2.64 -2.95 -0.57
CA ALA A 88 -1.63 -3.67 0.20
C ALA A 88 -1.60 -5.18 -0.10
N GLY A 89 -2.76 -5.83 -0.19
CA GLY A 89 -2.87 -7.25 -0.51
C GLY A 89 -2.56 -7.64 -1.97
N LEU A 90 -2.12 -6.70 -2.80
CA LEU A 90 -1.72 -6.90 -4.19
C LEU A 90 -0.24 -6.61 -4.43
N LEU A 91 0.42 -5.97 -3.47
CA LEU A 91 1.78 -5.48 -3.65
C LEU A 91 2.80 -6.51 -3.19
N ASP A 92 3.85 -6.68 -3.99
CA ASP A 92 5.07 -7.39 -3.58
C ASP A 92 6.09 -6.41 -2.98
N THR A 93 6.12 -5.19 -3.50
CA THR A 93 7.13 -4.19 -3.19
C THR A 93 6.49 -2.80 -3.06
N VAL A 94 6.99 -2.01 -2.14
CA VAL A 94 6.64 -0.60 -1.94
C VAL A 94 7.85 0.27 -2.25
N SER A 95 7.62 1.39 -2.93
CA SER A 95 8.63 2.42 -3.16
C SER A 95 8.06 3.78 -2.78
N LEU A 96 8.66 4.40 -1.77
CA LEU A 96 8.35 5.75 -1.33
C LEU A 96 9.24 6.74 -2.07
N MET A 97 8.62 7.71 -2.72
CA MET A 97 9.30 8.73 -3.49
C MET A 97 9.41 10.00 -2.65
N GLY A 98 10.62 10.55 -2.52
CA GLY A 98 10.88 11.74 -1.71
C GLY A 98 12.36 12.09 -1.72
N ASP A 99 12.79 12.96 -0.82
CA ASP A 99 14.20 13.36 -0.69
C ASP A 99 15.10 12.18 -0.30
N ASN A 100 14.56 11.26 0.51
CA ASN A 100 15.23 10.01 0.89
C ASN A 100 14.35 8.82 0.45
N PRO A 101 14.45 8.36 -0.81
CA PRO A 101 13.60 7.30 -1.32
C PRO A 101 13.87 5.98 -0.58
N ILE A 102 12.79 5.30 -0.21
CA ILE A 102 12.83 4.00 0.47
C ILE A 102 12.10 2.99 -0.41
N SER A 103 12.71 1.83 -0.66
CA SER A 103 12.08 0.76 -1.41
C SER A 103 12.40 -0.59 -0.78
N GLY A 104 11.43 -1.51 -0.80
CA GLY A 104 11.59 -2.85 -0.25
C GLY A 104 10.33 -3.70 -0.39
N PRO A 105 10.41 -4.98 0.02
CA PRO A 105 9.26 -5.86 0.14
C PRO A 105 8.18 -5.22 1.02
N ILE A 106 6.91 -5.49 0.70
CA ILE A 106 5.79 -4.94 1.49
C ILE A 106 5.85 -5.39 2.95
N ASP A 107 6.30 -6.62 3.20
CA ASP A 107 6.39 -7.19 4.54
C ASP A 107 7.33 -6.37 5.45
N ASP A 108 8.40 -5.79 4.90
CA ASP A 108 9.31 -4.90 5.63
C ASP A 108 8.58 -3.65 6.17
N PHE A 109 7.53 -3.20 5.50
CA PHE A 109 6.73 -2.05 5.91
C PHE A 109 5.62 -2.43 6.89
N ILE A 110 5.00 -3.60 6.70
CA ILE A 110 3.88 -4.07 7.55
C ILE A 110 4.41 -4.65 8.86
N GLU A 111 5.42 -5.50 8.81
CA GLU A 111 5.96 -6.20 9.97
C GLU A 111 7.13 -5.44 10.62
N GLY A 112 7.83 -4.63 9.84
CA GLY A 112 9.01 -3.90 10.28
C GLY A 112 8.74 -2.57 10.98
N ILE A 113 7.50 -2.06 10.98
CA ILE A 113 7.10 -0.87 11.73
C ILE A 113 6.11 -1.28 12.81
N LEU A 114 6.49 -1.06 14.06
CA LEU A 114 5.70 -1.48 15.22
C LEU A 114 5.29 -0.29 16.08
N GLU A 115 4.10 -0.38 16.67
CA GLU A 115 3.61 0.59 17.66
C GLU A 115 3.77 0.02 19.08
N LEU A 116 4.52 0.72 19.91
CA LEU A 116 4.57 0.50 21.34
C LEU A 116 3.59 1.44 22.05
N THR A 117 2.79 0.91 22.98
CA THR A 117 1.79 1.68 23.72
C THR A 117 1.91 1.44 25.22
N GLY A 118 1.88 2.50 26.03
CA GLY A 118 1.94 2.40 27.49
C GLY A 118 2.26 3.71 28.19
N PRO A 119 2.68 3.66 29.48
CA PRO A 119 3.14 4.84 30.22
C PRO A 119 4.39 5.47 29.61
N SER A 120 4.46 6.81 29.62
CA SER A 120 5.56 7.58 29.01
C SER A 120 6.96 7.15 29.48
N GLU A 121 7.12 6.94 30.78
CA GLU A 121 8.41 6.52 31.37
C GLU A 121 8.83 5.13 30.87
N SER A 122 7.88 4.17 30.85
CA SER A 122 8.12 2.81 30.35
C SER A 122 8.49 2.81 28.87
N LEU A 123 7.80 3.62 28.07
CA LEU A 123 8.10 3.76 26.63
C LEU A 123 9.48 4.34 26.38
N THR A 124 9.87 5.37 27.15
CA THR A 124 11.19 5.99 27.02
C THR A 124 12.28 4.96 27.33
N ALA A 125 12.16 4.26 28.47
CA ALA A 125 13.13 3.25 28.88
C ALA A 125 13.23 2.09 27.85
N ALA A 126 12.09 1.60 27.36
CA ALA A 126 12.07 0.50 26.39
C ALA A 126 12.68 0.92 25.02
N VAL A 127 12.39 2.13 24.54
CA VAL A 127 12.95 2.62 23.27
C VAL A 127 14.47 2.83 23.39
N GLU A 128 14.95 3.33 24.53
CA GLU A 128 16.39 3.44 24.81
C GLU A 128 17.07 2.06 24.87
N GLU A 129 16.46 1.09 25.56
CA GLU A 129 16.97 -0.28 25.64
C GLU A 129 17.01 -0.99 24.30
N LEU A 130 15.98 -0.77 23.46
CA LEU A 130 15.91 -1.33 22.11
C LEU A 130 16.97 -0.72 21.18
N GLY A 131 17.35 0.53 21.38
CA GLY A 131 18.26 1.25 20.48
C GLY A 131 17.73 1.42 19.06
N LEU A 132 16.41 1.27 18.86
CA LEU A 132 15.77 1.39 17.55
C LEU A 132 15.30 2.82 17.30
N PRO A 133 15.26 3.26 16.03
CA PRO A 133 14.76 4.58 15.69
C PRO A 133 13.28 4.71 16.04
N ALA A 134 12.95 5.75 16.84
CA ALA A 134 11.57 6.19 17.00
C ALA A 134 11.18 7.08 15.81
N LEU A 135 10.12 6.69 15.11
CA LEU A 135 9.60 7.41 13.94
C LEU A 135 8.64 8.52 14.36
N SER A 136 7.73 8.21 15.27
CA SER A 136 6.78 9.19 15.79
C SER A 136 6.42 8.90 17.24
N ARG A 137 6.02 9.94 17.99
CA ARG A 137 5.52 9.82 19.37
C ARG A 137 4.25 10.64 19.51
N GLN A 138 3.20 10.04 20.06
CA GLN A 138 1.92 10.69 20.27
C GLN A 138 1.39 10.43 21.68
N THR A 139 0.95 11.50 22.35
CA THR A 139 0.26 11.41 23.63
C THR A 139 -1.23 11.11 23.40
N THR A 140 -1.77 10.19 24.18
CA THR A 140 -3.18 9.81 24.15
C THR A 140 -3.77 9.90 25.56
N PRO A 141 -5.10 9.92 25.71
CA PRO A 141 -5.73 9.92 27.05
C PRO A 141 -5.38 8.70 27.94
N LEU A 142 -4.88 7.63 27.34
CA LEU A 142 -4.54 6.36 28.01
C LEU A 142 -3.03 6.14 28.15
N GLY A 143 -2.20 7.14 27.86
CA GLY A 143 -0.75 7.05 27.87
C GLY A 143 -0.14 7.60 26.58
N GLU A 144 0.99 7.06 26.20
CA GLU A 144 1.66 7.43 24.94
C GLU A 144 1.72 6.22 23.98
N ARG A 145 1.95 6.53 22.71
CA ARG A 145 2.29 5.55 21.67
C ARG A 145 3.52 6.04 20.91
N VAL A 146 4.39 5.11 20.57
CA VAL A 146 5.62 5.36 19.81
C VAL A 146 5.67 4.38 18.65
N LEU A 147 5.89 4.88 17.43
CA LEU A 147 6.22 4.04 16.29
C LEU A 147 7.73 3.87 16.23
N ILE A 148 8.19 2.64 16.10
CA ILE A 148 9.61 2.28 15.98
C ILE A 148 9.89 1.63 14.63
N ASP A 149 11.07 1.92 14.07
CA ASP A 149 11.58 1.27 12.86
C ASP A 149 12.37 0.02 13.25
N ALA A 150 11.74 -1.13 13.10
CA ALA A 150 12.28 -2.44 13.38
C ALA A 150 12.71 -3.23 12.13
N ARG A 151 12.67 -2.62 10.92
CA ARG A 151 12.98 -3.29 9.65
C ARG A 151 14.35 -3.96 9.59
N SER A 152 15.31 -3.51 10.38
CA SER A 152 16.65 -4.08 10.49
C SER A 152 16.86 -4.94 11.75
N ALA A 153 15.81 -5.19 12.53
CA ALA A 153 15.89 -5.87 13.82
C ALA A 153 15.03 -7.13 13.84
N SER A 154 15.39 -8.06 14.70
CA SER A 154 14.53 -9.21 15.03
C SER A 154 13.38 -8.76 15.92
N THR A 155 12.19 -9.30 15.71
CA THR A 155 11.00 -8.96 16.49
C THR A 155 10.99 -9.58 17.89
N ASP A 156 11.59 -10.76 18.11
CA ASP A 156 11.61 -11.46 19.41
C ASP A 156 12.15 -10.62 20.56
N PRO A 157 13.31 -9.91 20.44
CA PRO A 157 13.81 -9.00 21.48
C PRO A 157 12.84 -7.86 21.77
N ILE A 158 12.16 -7.33 20.74
CA ILE A 158 11.23 -6.22 20.90
C ILE A 158 10.03 -6.64 21.77
N PHE A 159 9.45 -7.79 21.50
CA PHE A 159 8.34 -8.31 22.31
C PHE A 159 8.75 -8.58 23.76
N ARG A 160 9.95 -9.13 23.98
CA ARG A 160 10.45 -9.37 25.34
C ARG A 160 10.67 -8.08 26.14
N ILE A 161 11.31 -7.10 25.54
CA ILE A 161 11.58 -5.80 26.18
C ILE A 161 10.26 -5.07 26.44
N ALA A 162 9.37 -5.01 25.45
CA ALA A 162 8.05 -4.42 25.63
C ALA A 162 7.26 -5.07 26.79
N GLN A 163 7.28 -6.39 26.88
CA GLN A 163 6.64 -7.12 27.98
C GLN A 163 7.28 -6.81 29.33
N ALA A 164 8.61 -6.74 29.41
CA ALA A 164 9.33 -6.40 30.64
C ALA A 164 8.97 -5.00 31.17
N HIS A 165 8.71 -4.06 30.27
CA HIS A 165 8.28 -2.69 30.58
C HIS A 165 6.75 -2.51 30.70
N GLY A 166 5.97 -3.60 30.59
CA GLY A 166 4.50 -3.55 30.67
C GLY A 166 3.85 -2.83 29.49
N LEU A 167 4.51 -2.82 28.33
CA LEU A 167 4.02 -2.20 27.12
C LEU A 167 3.25 -3.19 26.24
N ARG A 168 2.38 -2.64 25.38
CA ARG A 168 1.74 -3.40 24.31
C ARG A 168 2.46 -3.12 22.99
N VAL A 169 2.62 -4.17 22.19
CA VAL A 169 3.14 -4.09 20.83
C VAL A 169 1.95 -4.30 19.89
N ASN A 170 1.78 -3.41 18.94
CA ASN A 170 0.72 -3.49 17.93
C ASN A 170 1.35 -3.37 16.54
N GLU A 171 0.76 -4.09 15.60
CA GLU A 171 1.00 -3.88 14.17
C GLU A 171 0.35 -2.57 13.72
N VAL A 172 0.88 -1.99 12.66
CA VAL A 172 0.33 -0.77 12.06
C VAL A 172 -0.09 -1.03 10.62
N SER A 173 -1.04 -0.24 10.12
CA SER A 173 -1.39 -0.32 8.70
C SER A 173 -0.25 0.17 7.82
N LEU A 174 -0.18 -0.32 6.57
CA LEU A 174 0.82 0.09 5.60
C LEU A 174 0.84 1.63 5.42
N GLU A 175 -0.32 2.25 5.31
CA GLU A 175 -0.44 3.70 5.18
C GLU A 175 0.20 4.45 6.36
N ARG A 176 -0.03 3.97 7.58
CA ARG A 176 0.53 4.58 8.79
C ARG A 176 2.04 4.35 8.90
N ALA A 177 2.53 3.18 8.48
CA ALA A 177 3.96 2.88 8.41
C ALA A 177 4.67 3.80 7.42
N VAL A 178 4.08 3.98 6.22
CA VAL A 178 4.60 4.86 5.18
C VAL A 178 4.64 6.30 5.63
N LEU A 179 3.54 6.84 6.17
CA LEU A 179 3.50 8.23 6.68
C LEU A 179 4.57 8.49 7.74
N ALA A 180 4.76 7.55 8.66
CA ALA A 180 5.79 7.69 9.71
C ALA A 180 7.22 7.69 9.16
N LEU A 181 7.47 7.00 8.05
CA LEU A 181 8.76 6.99 7.36
C LEU A 181 9.00 8.27 6.56
N GLU A 182 7.95 8.84 5.94
CA GLU A 182 8.02 10.10 5.20
C GLU A 182 8.28 11.30 6.13
N GLU A 183 7.64 11.35 7.30
CA GLU A 183 7.83 12.43 8.28
C GLU A 183 9.28 12.51 8.85
N ARG A 184 10.04 11.42 8.73
CA ARG A 184 11.44 11.35 9.14
C ARG A 184 12.40 11.85 8.06
N SER A 185 11.96 11.90 6.83
CA SER A 185 12.78 12.29 5.67
C SER A 185 12.84 13.79 5.53
#